data_d469a7f25304b4c95bab066d7f79fbfe
#
_entry.id   d469a7f25304b4c95bab066d7f79fbfe
#
_cell.length_a   1.000
_cell.length_b   1.000
_cell.length_c   1.000
_cell.angle_alpha   90.00
_cell.angle_beta   90.00
_cell.angle_gamma   90.00
#
_symmetry.space_group_name_H-M   'P 1'
#
loop_
_entity.id
_entity.type
_entity.pdbx_description
1 polymer ?
#
loop_
_entity_poly.entity_id
_entity_poly.type
_entity_poly.pdbx_seq_one_letter_code
_entity_poly.pdbx_strand_id
1 'polypeptide(L)'
;MNHRLLFFLASLYALSLPARAQDDLSKLFAGSSDSVAASRRPVSATFKAPRVINLRSTETIARHELDFQVQHRFGDIAGRSGGAHSFFGLDYSTDIRIGFDYGLTDQLTLGVARAKGNTAQRELYEGSIKYKVLQQAQGGHPPVSVALFGNAVVSGMKATTDESLASSFPHFEDRWSYVGQVIIARKFNDRLSLALMPSVVYRQFVEINDDNTVYGLGAAGRFKLTSRVSLIADYVLVRRSQSSRDYYRGRGLEFYNPLGLGLEVETGGHVFAATFTNSTALLENQFIPETRSSWAKGEFRWGFTIARRFALGHGKKG
;
A
#
# COMPACT_ATOMS: atom_id res chain seq x y z
N MET A 1 16.59 -11.09 -32.41
CA MET A 1 16.10 -9.69 -32.25
C MET A 1 14.59 -9.76 -32.05
N ASN A 2 14.15 -9.56 -30.83
CA ASN A 2 12.86 -10.06 -30.32
C ASN A 2 11.65 -9.17 -30.73
N HIS A 3 10.74 -9.77 -31.46
CA HIS A 3 9.46 -9.17 -31.91
C HIS A 3 8.43 -8.86 -30.77
N ARG A 4 8.77 -9.08 -29.51
CA ARG A 4 7.87 -8.85 -28.35
C ARG A 4 7.89 -7.43 -27.78
N LEU A 5 8.85 -6.59 -28.18
CA LEU A 5 8.95 -5.21 -27.71
C LEU A 5 8.11 -4.23 -28.55
N LEU A 6 7.73 -4.62 -29.77
CA LEU A 6 6.97 -3.77 -30.69
C LEU A 6 5.48 -3.70 -30.39
N PHE A 7 4.91 -4.69 -29.66
CA PHE A 7 3.49 -4.69 -29.28
C PHE A 7 3.14 -3.78 -28.12
N PHE A 8 4.11 -3.40 -27.29
CA PHE A 8 3.87 -2.50 -26.16
C PHE A 8 3.93 -1.00 -26.52
N LEU A 9 4.59 -0.66 -27.64
CA LEU A 9 4.69 0.72 -28.13
C LEU A 9 3.54 1.08 -29.10
N ALA A 10 2.90 0.12 -29.73
CA ALA A 10 1.78 0.36 -30.67
C ALA A 10 0.45 0.69 -29.96
N SER A 11 0.28 0.33 -28.70
CA SER A 11 -0.95 0.65 -27.93
C SER A 11 -0.97 2.06 -27.33
N LEU A 12 0.14 2.79 -27.37
CA LEU A 12 0.21 4.19 -26.88
C LEU A 12 -0.12 5.24 -27.97
N TYR A 13 -0.16 4.84 -29.25
CA TYR A 13 -0.36 5.79 -30.36
C TYR A 13 -1.83 5.97 -30.81
N ALA A 14 -2.77 5.24 -30.23
CA ALA A 14 -4.19 5.28 -30.61
C ALA A 14 -5.05 6.33 -29.88
N LEU A 15 -4.44 7.25 -29.12
CA LEU A 15 -5.16 8.28 -28.34
C LEU A 15 -4.99 9.72 -28.84
N SER A 16 -4.50 9.93 -30.08
CA SER A 16 -4.47 11.24 -30.71
C SER A 16 -5.58 11.37 -31.74
N LEU A 17 -6.80 11.72 -31.31
CA LEU A 17 -7.84 12.22 -32.18
C LEU A 17 -7.77 13.75 -32.29
N PRO A 18 -7.88 14.34 -33.49
CA PRO A 18 -7.66 15.76 -33.71
C PRO A 18 -8.81 16.60 -33.14
N ALA A 19 -8.44 17.60 -32.37
CA ALA A 19 -9.32 18.65 -31.86
C ALA A 19 -9.66 19.63 -32.98
N ARG A 20 -10.78 19.43 -33.66
CA ARG A 20 -11.40 20.42 -34.56
C ARG A 20 -12.90 20.31 -34.52
N ALA A 21 -13.52 20.83 -33.47
CA ALA A 21 -14.94 21.21 -33.40
C ALA A 21 -15.23 21.99 -32.10
N GLN A 22 -14.43 23.01 -31.79
CA GLN A 22 -14.53 23.64 -30.46
C GLN A 22 -14.83 25.14 -30.44
N ASP A 23 -14.95 25.81 -31.58
CA ASP A 23 -15.11 27.28 -31.60
C ASP A 23 -16.56 27.79 -31.63
N ASP A 24 -17.56 26.99 -31.97
CA ASP A 24 -18.95 27.46 -32.01
C ASP A 24 -19.79 27.12 -30.75
N LEU A 25 -19.30 26.19 -29.92
CA LEU A 25 -20.01 25.83 -28.66
C LEU A 25 -19.68 26.77 -27.49
N SER A 26 -18.56 27.48 -27.56
CA SER A 26 -18.11 28.36 -26.48
C SER A 26 -18.98 29.60 -26.27
N LYS A 27 -19.73 30.03 -27.30
CA LYS A 27 -20.64 31.18 -27.23
C LYS A 27 -22.00 30.86 -26.60
N LEU A 28 -22.41 29.58 -26.59
CA LEU A 28 -23.65 29.13 -25.96
C LEU A 28 -23.51 28.89 -24.44
N PHE A 29 -22.30 28.81 -23.92
CA PHE A 29 -22.01 28.50 -22.51
C PHE A 29 -21.40 29.64 -21.70
N ALA A 30 -21.49 30.90 -22.15
CA ALA A 30 -21.01 32.05 -21.42
C ALA A 30 -21.71 32.29 -20.05
N GLY A 31 -22.72 31.50 -19.72
CA GLY A 31 -23.37 31.51 -18.41
C GLY A 31 -22.92 30.42 -17.42
N SER A 32 -21.92 29.55 -17.80
CA SER A 32 -21.57 28.37 -17.02
C SER A 32 -20.11 28.33 -16.53
N SER A 33 -19.42 29.46 -16.49
CA SER A 33 -18.01 29.51 -16.04
C SER A 33 -17.81 28.95 -14.62
N ASP A 34 -18.76 29.18 -13.72
CA ASP A 34 -18.71 28.66 -12.35
C ASP A 34 -18.96 27.15 -12.27
N SER A 35 -19.79 26.59 -13.15
CA SER A 35 -20.07 25.16 -13.19
C SER A 35 -18.89 24.37 -13.78
N VAL A 36 -18.22 24.92 -14.80
CA VAL A 36 -17.02 24.31 -15.41
C VAL A 36 -15.83 24.38 -14.45
N ALA A 37 -15.66 25.48 -13.74
CA ALA A 37 -14.62 25.61 -12.71
C ALA A 37 -14.90 24.66 -11.52
N ALA A 38 -16.15 24.52 -11.08
CA ALA A 38 -16.54 23.56 -10.06
C ALA A 38 -16.30 22.12 -10.49
N SER A 39 -16.55 21.78 -11.76
CA SER A 39 -16.35 20.43 -12.29
C SER A 39 -14.87 19.99 -12.35
N ARG A 40 -13.93 20.94 -12.41
CA ARG A 40 -12.48 20.69 -12.41
C ARG A 40 -11.85 20.66 -11.02
N ARG A 41 -12.59 20.98 -9.95
CA ARG A 41 -12.06 20.91 -8.59
C ARG A 41 -11.69 19.48 -8.24
N PRO A 42 -10.50 19.25 -7.64
CA PRO A 42 -10.13 17.94 -7.17
C PRO A 42 -11.15 17.40 -6.16
N VAL A 43 -11.41 16.10 -6.21
CA VAL A 43 -12.19 15.44 -5.16
C VAL A 43 -11.39 15.53 -3.84
N SER A 44 -12.06 15.90 -2.76
CA SER A 44 -11.45 15.83 -1.44
C SER A 44 -11.09 14.37 -1.14
N ALA A 45 -9.86 14.11 -0.79
CA ALA A 45 -9.24 12.82 -0.43
C ALA A 45 -10.07 11.57 -0.77
N THR A 46 -9.56 10.70 -1.66
CA THR A 46 -10.19 9.41 -1.97
C THR A 46 -10.12 8.49 -0.76
N PHE A 47 -8.96 8.45 -0.10
CA PHE A 47 -8.73 7.86 1.21
C PHE A 47 -8.26 8.96 2.18
N LYS A 48 -8.16 8.65 3.46
CA LYS A 48 -7.75 9.66 4.45
C LYS A 48 -6.25 9.54 4.79
N ALA A 49 -5.79 8.31 4.92
CA ALA A 49 -4.42 7.99 5.25
C ALA A 49 -3.63 7.53 4.01
N PRO A 50 -2.28 7.64 4.01
CA PRO A 50 -1.40 7.11 2.96
C PRO A 50 -1.44 5.58 2.84
N ARG A 51 -1.95 4.88 3.85
CA ARG A 51 -2.23 3.43 3.87
C ARG A 51 -3.67 3.15 4.25
N VAL A 52 -4.23 2.02 3.78
CA VAL A 52 -5.54 1.52 4.21
C VAL A 52 -5.35 0.60 5.42
N ILE A 53 -4.88 -0.63 5.24
CA ILE A 53 -4.47 -1.57 6.30
C ILE A 53 -3.09 -2.13 5.96
N ASN A 54 -3.04 -3.06 4.99
CA ASN A 54 -1.82 -3.60 4.41
C ASN A 54 -1.35 -2.72 3.23
N LEU A 55 -2.30 -2.31 2.40
CA LEU A 55 -2.06 -1.64 1.12
C LEU A 55 -1.94 -0.12 1.25
N ARG A 56 -1.23 0.48 0.30
CA ARG A 56 -1.09 1.94 0.16
C ARG A 56 -2.36 2.55 -0.44
N SER A 57 -2.55 3.84 -0.26
CA SER A 57 -3.58 4.62 -0.94
C SER A 57 -2.97 5.61 -1.94
N THR A 58 -3.81 6.27 -2.75
CA THR A 58 -3.38 7.36 -3.66
C THR A 58 -2.99 8.65 -2.93
N GLU A 59 -3.21 8.72 -1.62
CA GLU A 59 -2.94 9.96 -0.87
C GLU A 59 -1.45 10.21 -0.73
N THR A 60 -1.03 11.41 -1.11
CA THR A 60 0.29 11.99 -0.89
C THR A 60 0.25 12.94 0.31
N ILE A 61 1.40 13.24 0.87
CA ILE A 61 1.54 14.24 1.91
C ILE A 61 1.66 15.61 1.24
N ALA A 62 0.97 16.62 1.76
CA ALA A 62 1.01 17.96 1.21
C ALA A 62 2.43 18.56 1.32
N ARG A 63 2.72 19.50 0.46
CA ARG A 63 4.03 20.15 0.42
C ARG A 63 4.40 20.73 1.79
N HIS A 64 5.63 20.44 2.23
CA HIS A 64 6.18 20.86 3.53
C HIS A 64 5.44 20.30 4.76
N GLU A 65 4.66 19.24 4.57
CA GLU A 65 4.13 18.45 5.69
C GLU A 65 4.96 17.19 5.92
N LEU A 66 5.04 16.78 7.16
CA LEU A 66 5.62 15.51 7.60
C LEU A 66 4.54 14.67 8.25
N ASP A 67 4.34 13.44 7.79
CA ASP A 67 3.45 12.46 8.40
C ASP A 67 4.28 11.44 9.18
N PHE A 68 4.10 11.40 10.49
CA PHE A 68 4.71 10.41 11.37
C PHE A 68 3.75 9.26 11.57
N GLN A 69 4.21 8.03 11.37
CA GLN A 69 3.38 6.83 11.47
C GLN A 69 4.02 5.80 12.39
N VAL A 70 3.20 5.24 13.29
CA VAL A 70 3.50 4.04 14.04
C VAL A 70 2.46 2.99 13.70
N GLN A 71 2.92 1.83 13.27
CA GLN A 71 2.08 0.68 12.95
C GLN A 71 2.55 -0.50 13.77
N HIS A 72 1.60 -1.25 14.31
CA HIS A 72 1.89 -2.41 15.16
C HIS A 72 0.96 -3.57 14.79
N ARG A 73 1.49 -4.79 14.86
CA ARG A 73 0.72 -6.04 14.78
C ARG A 73 1.04 -6.94 15.95
N PHE A 74 -0.01 -7.51 16.49
CA PHE A 74 0.03 -8.45 17.61
C PHE A 74 0.09 -9.91 17.14
N GLY A 75 -0.02 -10.85 18.06
CA GLY A 75 -0.11 -12.28 17.79
C GLY A 75 -1.48 -12.71 17.27
N ASP A 76 -1.63 -14.01 17.06
CA ASP A 76 -2.89 -14.60 16.60
C ASP A 76 -3.98 -14.48 17.66
N ILE A 77 -5.21 -14.14 17.23
CA ILE A 77 -6.35 -14.02 18.14
C ILE A 77 -6.86 -15.40 18.57
N ALA A 78 -7.06 -16.32 17.62
CA ALA A 78 -7.70 -17.61 17.88
C ALA A 78 -7.01 -18.77 17.13
N GLY A 79 -5.91 -18.51 16.42
CA GLY A 79 -5.12 -19.53 15.75
C GLY A 79 -4.36 -20.42 16.72
N ARG A 80 -3.49 -21.27 16.19
CA ARG A 80 -2.72 -22.26 16.96
C ARG A 80 -1.92 -21.67 18.12
N SER A 81 -1.46 -20.42 17.96
CA SER A 81 -0.72 -19.66 18.97
C SER A 81 -1.59 -18.61 19.69
N GLY A 82 -2.89 -18.57 19.41
CA GLY A 82 -3.84 -17.61 19.95
C GLY A 82 -4.68 -18.18 21.10
N GLY A 83 -5.72 -17.45 21.48
CA GLY A 83 -6.65 -17.82 22.55
C GLY A 83 -6.35 -17.16 23.89
N ALA A 84 -7.05 -17.59 24.93
CA ALA A 84 -6.99 -16.96 26.25
C ALA A 84 -5.58 -16.99 26.88
N HIS A 85 -4.80 -18.04 26.61
CA HIS A 85 -3.43 -18.18 27.15
C HIS A 85 -2.43 -17.15 26.63
N SER A 86 -2.73 -16.49 25.53
CA SER A 86 -1.92 -15.42 24.93
C SER A 86 -2.64 -14.07 24.96
N PHE A 87 -3.66 -13.97 25.82
CA PHE A 87 -4.58 -12.84 25.88
C PHE A 87 -5.07 -12.44 24.49
N PHE A 88 -5.53 -13.45 23.71
CA PHE A 88 -6.00 -13.30 22.33
C PHE A 88 -4.98 -12.61 21.42
N GLY A 89 -3.70 -12.97 21.60
CA GLY A 89 -2.58 -12.46 20.81
C GLY A 89 -1.98 -11.14 21.29
N LEU A 90 -2.59 -10.46 22.26
CA LEU A 90 -2.12 -9.15 22.75
C LEU A 90 -0.78 -9.22 23.51
N ASP A 91 -0.42 -10.38 24.08
CA ASP A 91 0.87 -10.58 24.76
C ASP A 91 2.05 -10.62 23.80
N TYR A 92 1.83 -10.74 22.48
CA TYR A 92 2.88 -10.89 21.48
C TYR A 92 2.86 -9.78 20.47
N SER A 93 4.04 -9.24 20.15
CA SER A 93 4.26 -8.35 19.02
C SER A 93 4.80 -9.16 17.83
N THR A 94 4.12 -9.15 16.70
CA THR A 94 4.64 -9.80 15.50
C THR A 94 5.44 -8.85 14.64
N ASP A 95 5.00 -7.59 14.50
CA ASP A 95 5.75 -6.59 13.74
C ASP A 95 5.44 -5.17 14.24
N ILE A 96 6.42 -4.28 14.11
CA ILE A 96 6.29 -2.85 14.34
C ILE A 96 6.99 -2.08 13.22
N ARG A 97 6.34 -1.03 12.70
CA ARG A 97 6.94 -0.09 11.75
C ARG A 97 6.80 1.33 12.28
N ILE A 98 7.92 2.05 12.29
CA ILE A 98 7.97 3.48 12.56
C ILE A 98 8.48 4.17 11.30
N GLY A 99 7.74 5.14 10.80
CA GLY A 99 8.06 5.80 9.52
C GLY A 99 7.71 7.27 9.51
N PHE A 100 8.37 7.96 8.59
CA PHE A 100 8.18 9.36 8.28
C PHE A 100 7.99 9.50 6.78
N ASP A 101 6.89 10.12 6.38
CA ASP A 101 6.58 10.46 4.98
C ASP A 101 6.57 11.99 4.85
N TYR A 102 7.40 12.55 3.96
CA TYR A 102 7.54 13.98 3.73
C TYR A 102 7.01 14.39 2.37
N GLY A 103 6.14 15.40 2.32
CA GLY A 103 5.66 16.01 1.10
C GLY A 103 6.67 16.98 0.51
N LEU A 104 7.40 16.55 -0.53
CA LEU A 104 8.29 17.43 -1.28
C LEU A 104 7.49 18.39 -2.16
N THR A 105 6.42 17.89 -2.77
CA THR A 105 5.36 18.66 -3.43
C THR A 105 4.01 18.04 -3.05
N ASP A 106 2.89 18.66 -3.44
CA ASP A 106 1.56 18.07 -3.22
C ASP A 106 1.36 16.72 -3.94
N GLN A 107 2.19 16.44 -4.94
CA GLN A 107 2.13 15.21 -5.74
C GLN A 107 3.24 14.21 -5.39
N LEU A 108 4.36 14.66 -4.79
CA LEU A 108 5.52 13.83 -4.52
C LEU A 108 5.77 13.70 -3.02
N THR A 109 5.70 12.48 -2.52
CA THR A 109 6.03 12.11 -1.14
C THR A 109 7.26 11.21 -1.13
N LEU A 110 8.21 11.51 -0.26
CA LEU A 110 9.36 10.67 0.06
C LEU A 110 9.17 10.10 1.46
N GLY A 111 9.50 8.83 1.65
CA GLY A 111 9.33 8.16 2.93
C GLY A 111 10.58 7.41 3.37
N VAL A 112 10.81 7.38 4.68
CA VAL A 112 11.80 6.52 5.32
C VAL A 112 11.14 5.81 6.50
N ALA A 113 11.49 4.54 6.72
CA ALA A 113 10.95 3.81 7.84
C ALA A 113 11.89 2.71 8.32
N ARG A 114 11.66 2.27 9.56
CA ARG A 114 12.23 1.06 10.11
C ARG A 114 11.10 0.12 10.52
N ALA A 115 11.21 -1.15 10.11
CA ALA A 115 10.33 -2.22 10.56
C ALA A 115 11.14 -3.31 11.26
N LYS A 116 10.53 -3.98 12.26
CA LYS A 116 11.18 -5.11 12.93
C LYS A 116 11.31 -6.30 12.00
N GLY A 117 10.30 -6.51 11.16
CA GLY A 117 10.16 -7.70 10.33
C GLY A 117 9.73 -8.93 11.13
N ASN A 118 8.93 -9.78 10.54
CA ASN A 118 8.45 -11.02 11.14
C ASN A 118 8.56 -12.22 10.19
N THR A 119 9.52 -12.17 9.30
CA THR A 119 9.87 -13.25 8.39
C THR A 119 11.33 -13.65 8.57
N ALA A 120 11.91 -14.40 7.66
CA ALA A 120 13.31 -14.75 7.69
C ALA A 120 14.23 -13.51 7.73
N GLN A 121 13.84 -12.43 7.07
CA GLN A 121 14.57 -11.17 7.08
C GLN A 121 13.95 -10.20 8.10
N ARG A 122 14.76 -9.68 9.00
CA ARG A 122 14.37 -8.76 10.08
C ARG A 122 15.18 -7.47 9.99
N GLU A 123 14.88 -6.53 10.89
CA GLU A 123 15.58 -5.23 11.00
C GLU A 123 15.62 -4.50 9.67
N LEU A 124 14.42 -4.25 9.12
CA LEU A 124 14.24 -3.69 7.80
C LEU A 124 14.28 -2.16 7.83
N TYR A 125 15.02 -1.57 6.91
CA TYR A 125 15.06 -0.15 6.64
C TYR A 125 14.46 0.10 5.27
N GLU A 126 13.43 0.95 5.20
CA GLU A 126 12.67 1.27 3.99
C GLU A 126 13.00 2.69 3.54
N GLY A 127 13.31 2.86 2.26
CA GLY A 127 13.22 4.12 1.54
C GLY A 127 12.10 4.03 0.52
N SER A 128 11.21 5.02 0.44
CA SER A 128 10.05 4.98 -0.45
C SER A 128 9.77 6.29 -1.17
N ILE A 129 9.14 6.17 -2.32
CA ILE A 129 8.68 7.28 -3.15
C ILE A 129 7.25 7.02 -3.58
N LYS A 130 6.40 8.05 -3.52
CA LYS A 130 5.04 8.02 -4.06
C LYS A 130 4.79 9.28 -4.89
N TYR A 131 4.34 9.08 -6.12
CA TYR A 131 4.02 10.17 -7.03
C TYR A 131 2.57 10.07 -7.51
N LYS A 132 1.77 11.10 -7.23
CA LYS A 132 0.38 11.22 -7.70
C LYS A 132 0.37 11.75 -9.12
N VAL A 133 0.10 10.84 -10.07
CA VAL A 133 0.08 11.15 -11.52
C VAL A 133 -1.22 11.87 -11.89
N LEU A 134 -2.34 11.43 -11.31
CA LEU A 134 -3.67 11.92 -11.65
C LEU A 134 -4.54 12.02 -10.40
N GLN A 135 -5.34 13.09 -10.31
CA GLN A 135 -6.31 13.24 -9.24
C GLN A 135 -7.72 13.35 -9.80
N GLN A 136 -8.63 12.55 -9.28
CA GLN A 136 -10.05 12.57 -9.64
C GLN A 136 -10.64 13.95 -9.42
N ALA A 137 -11.44 14.44 -10.38
CA ALA A 137 -12.17 15.70 -10.29
C ALA A 137 -13.65 15.50 -9.97
N GLN A 138 -14.28 16.49 -9.34
CA GLN A 138 -15.70 16.45 -8.93
C GLN A 138 -16.64 16.31 -10.14
N GLY A 139 -16.30 16.89 -11.28
CA GLY A 139 -17.03 16.73 -12.53
C GLY A 139 -16.81 15.40 -13.26
N GLY A 140 -16.08 14.46 -12.66
CA GLY A 140 -15.83 13.13 -13.23
C GLY A 140 -14.74 13.07 -14.30
N HIS A 141 -14.06 14.16 -14.61
CA HIS A 141 -12.92 14.21 -15.55
C HIS A 141 -11.71 14.91 -14.91
N PRO A 142 -10.66 14.17 -14.50
CA PRO A 142 -10.44 12.71 -14.59
C PRO A 142 -11.36 11.90 -13.66
N PRO A 143 -11.78 10.68 -14.08
CA PRO A 143 -12.74 9.87 -13.32
C PRO A 143 -12.11 9.11 -12.14
N VAL A 144 -10.78 9.01 -12.07
CA VAL A 144 -10.00 8.28 -11.08
C VAL A 144 -8.78 9.09 -10.62
N SER A 145 -8.28 8.75 -9.45
CA SER A 145 -6.94 9.15 -9.01
C SER A 145 -5.96 8.02 -9.31
N VAL A 146 -4.73 8.37 -9.75
CA VAL A 146 -3.65 7.40 -10.02
C VAL A 146 -2.39 7.85 -9.32
N ALA A 147 -1.75 6.95 -8.60
CA ALA A 147 -0.44 7.17 -8.02
C ALA A 147 0.51 6.01 -8.32
N LEU A 148 1.80 6.33 -8.47
CA LEU A 148 2.88 5.36 -8.54
C LEU A 148 3.55 5.31 -7.17
N PHE A 149 3.84 4.11 -6.71
CA PHE A 149 4.58 3.87 -5.48
C PHE A 149 5.74 2.92 -5.75
N GLY A 150 6.89 3.23 -5.16
CA GLY A 150 8.04 2.35 -5.14
C GLY A 150 8.75 2.41 -3.80
N ASN A 151 9.31 1.30 -3.36
CA ASN A 151 10.23 1.28 -2.24
C ASN A 151 11.43 0.37 -2.51
N ALA A 152 12.51 0.67 -1.78
CA ALA A 152 13.66 -0.19 -1.61
C ALA A 152 13.80 -0.47 -0.12
N VAL A 153 13.98 -1.75 0.21
CA VAL A 153 14.08 -2.21 1.61
C VAL A 153 15.36 -3.02 1.76
N VAL A 154 16.13 -2.72 2.79
CA VAL A 154 17.36 -3.44 3.14
C VAL A 154 17.26 -4.02 4.53
N SER A 155 17.71 -5.28 4.70
CA SER A 155 17.82 -5.92 6.01
C SER A 155 19.16 -5.59 6.67
N GLY A 156 19.12 -5.01 7.87
CA GLY A 156 20.28 -4.74 8.72
C GLY A 156 20.68 -5.90 9.63
N MET A 157 19.94 -7.00 9.63
CA MET A 157 20.20 -8.12 10.53
C MET A 157 21.54 -8.80 10.24
N LYS A 158 22.12 -9.42 11.28
CA LYS A 158 23.29 -10.27 11.09
C LYS A 158 22.94 -11.48 10.22
N ALA A 159 23.80 -11.78 9.27
CA ALA A 159 23.67 -12.97 8.42
C ALA A 159 23.68 -14.25 9.28
N THR A 160 22.87 -15.23 8.89
CA THR A 160 22.91 -16.56 9.50
C THR A 160 23.98 -17.39 8.82
N THR A 161 24.50 -18.39 9.53
CA THR A 161 25.50 -19.32 8.99
C THR A 161 24.89 -20.46 8.16
N ASP A 162 23.58 -20.64 8.21
CA ASP A 162 22.86 -21.63 7.42
C ASP A 162 22.55 -21.05 6.04
N GLU A 163 23.31 -21.50 5.05
CA GLU A 163 23.20 -21.03 3.65
C GLU A 163 21.87 -21.40 2.97
N SER A 164 21.09 -22.31 3.53
CA SER A 164 19.77 -22.68 3.00
C SER A 164 18.69 -21.63 3.29
N LEU A 165 18.93 -20.73 4.24
CA LEU A 165 17.98 -19.72 4.67
C LEU A 165 18.13 -18.41 3.90
N ALA A 166 16.99 -17.75 3.62
CA ALA A 166 16.95 -16.44 2.98
C ALA A 166 17.66 -15.32 3.80
N SER A 167 18.08 -15.60 5.02
CA SER A 167 18.82 -14.69 5.91
C SER A 167 20.33 -14.97 5.96
N SER A 168 20.86 -15.87 5.12
CA SER A 168 22.31 -16.14 5.06
C SER A 168 23.08 -14.99 4.41
N PHE A 169 22.47 -14.29 3.43
CA PHE A 169 23.04 -13.12 2.74
C PHE A 169 24.50 -13.33 2.34
N PRO A 170 24.82 -14.24 1.40
CA PRO A 170 26.18 -14.44 0.90
C PRO A 170 26.87 -13.15 0.46
N HIS A 171 26.10 -12.23 -0.12
CA HIS A 171 26.56 -10.91 -0.53
C HIS A 171 25.74 -9.80 0.09
N PHE A 172 26.24 -8.56 0.14
CA PHE A 172 25.51 -7.41 0.68
C PHE A 172 24.24 -7.12 -0.11
N GLU A 173 24.27 -7.29 -1.42
CA GLU A 173 23.16 -7.07 -2.35
C GLU A 173 21.96 -7.98 -2.04
N ASP A 174 22.21 -9.16 -1.45
CA ASP A 174 21.19 -10.14 -1.11
C ASP A 174 20.21 -9.65 -0.03
N ARG A 175 20.57 -8.59 0.66
CA ARG A 175 19.74 -7.94 1.71
C ARG A 175 18.62 -7.08 1.17
N TRP A 176 18.64 -6.79 -0.14
CA TRP A 176 17.72 -5.84 -0.75
C TRP A 176 16.46 -6.50 -1.28
N SER A 177 15.37 -5.77 -1.18
CA SER A 177 14.11 -6.07 -1.85
C SER A 177 13.43 -4.79 -2.33
N TYR A 178 12.64 -4.90 -3.38
CA TYR A 178 12.02 -3.76 -4.05
C TYR A 178 10.54 -4.04 -4.29
N VAL A 179 9.74 -2.99 -4.23
CA VAL A 179 8.30 -3.04 -4.55
C VAL A 179 7.96 -1.94 -5.51
N GLY A 180 7.20 -2.28 -6.56
CA GLY A 180 6.57 -1.32 -7.45
C GLY A 180 5.06 -1.53 -7.45
N GLN A 181 4.28 -0.43 -7.34
CA GLN A 181 2.82 -0.48 -7.36
C GLN A 181 2.25 0.66 -8.20
N VAL A 182 1.20 0.36 -8.94
CA VAL A 182 0.31 1.37 -9.52
C VAL A 182 -0.97 1.37 -8.69
N ILE A 183 -1.36 2.51 -8.16
CA ILE A 183 -2.53 2.65 -7.30
C ILE A 183 -3.58 3.43 -8.09
N ILE A 184 -4.70 2.80 -8.38
CA ILE A 184 -5.83 3.39 -9.10
C ILE A 184 -7.01 3.44 -8.14
N ALA A 185 -7.50 4.63 -7.82
CA ALA A 185 -8.55 4.79 -6.84
C ALA A 185 -9.68 5.70 -7.35
N ARG A 186 -10.90 5.42 -6.89
CA ARG A 186 -12.07 6.23 -7.18
C ARG A 186 -12.90 6.44 -5.92
N LYS A 187 -13.26 7.69 -5.67
CA LYS A 187 -14.32 8.06 -4.75
C LYS A 187 -15.63 8.07 -5.53
N PHE A 188 -16.50 7.09 -5.27
CA PHE A 188 -17.78 6.94 -5.97
C PHE A 188 -18.82 7.92 -5.46
N ASN A 189 -18.78 8.20 -4.15
CA ASN A 189 -19.64 9.17 -3.48
C ASN A 189 -18.98 9.60 -2.16
N ASP A 190 -19.66 10.37 -1.33
CA ASP A 190 -19.11 10.88 -0.06
C ASP A 190 -18.82 9.78 0.97
N ARG A 191 -19.36 8.58 0.78
CA ARG A 191 -19.19 7.47 1.71
C ARG A 191 -18.28 6.38 1.19
N LEU A 192 -18.24 6.10 -0.13
CA LEU A 192 -17.56 4.94 -0.70
C LEU A 192 -16.37 5.34 -1.57
N SER A 193 -15.21 4.83 -1.24
CA SER A 193 -14.01 4.86 -2.07
C SER A 193 -13.47 3.45 -2.25
N LEU A 194 -13.03 3.13 -3.47
CA LEU A 194 -12.40 1.86 -3.82
C LEU A 194 -11.08 2.11 -4.52
N ALA A 195 -10.16 1.15 -4.42
CA ALA A 195 -8.88 1.19 -5.12
C ALA A 195 -8.48 -0.20 -5.62
N LEU A 196 -7.73 -0.23 -6.73
CA LEU A 196 -7.04 -1.39 -7.28
C LEU A 196 -5.54 -1.10 -7.37
N MET A 197 -4.72 -2.10 -7.06
CA MET A 197 -3.28 -1.94 -6.92
C MET A 197 -2.51 -3.13 -7.49
N PRO A 198 -2.27 -3.20 -8.82
CA PRO A 198 -1.27 -4.10 -9.34
C PRO A 198 0.10 -3.79 -8.74
N SER A 199 0.78 -4.83 -8.30
CA SER A 199 2.03 -4.77 -7.55
C SER A 199 3.01 -5.82 -8.02
N VAL A 200 4.30 -5.48 -8.00
CA VAL A 200 5.41 -6.41 -8.16
C VAL A 200 6.33 -6.28 -6.97
N VAL A 201 6.72 -7.42 -6.42
CA VAL A 201 7.72 -7.53 -5.35
C VAL A 201 8.89 -8.31 -5.91
N TYR A 202 10.09 -7.74 -5.79
CA TYR A 202 11.34 -8.41 -6.13
C TYR A 202 12.23 -8.50 -4.89
N ARG A 203 12.70 -9.71 -4.57
CA ARG A 203 13.64 -9.98 -3.48
C ARG A 203 14.93 -10.51 -4.09
N GLN A 204 16.04 -9.87 -3.78
CA GLN A 204 17.33 -10.21 -4.35
C GLN A 204 17.74 -11.65 -4.00
N PHE A 205 17.46 -12.06 -2.77
CA PHE A 205 17.77 -13.38 -2.28
C PHE A 205 16.56 -14.01 -1.58
N VAL A 206 16.30 -15.27 -1.89
CA VAL A 206 15.20 -16.07 -1.33
C VAL A 206 15.69 -17.50 -1.06
N GLU A 207 14.90 -18.28 -0.33
CA GLU A 207 15.19 -19.71 -0.16
C GLU A 207 15.19 -20.43 -1.51
N ILE A 208 15.96 -21.53 -1.60
CA ILE A 208 16.00 -22.39 -2.79
C ILE A 208 14.58 -22.83 -3.16
N ASN A 209 14.27 -22.82 -4.43
CA ASN A 209 12.91 -23.09 -4.98
C ASN A 209 11.80 -22.07 -4.60
N ASP A 210 12.14 -20.92 -4.00
CA ASP A 210 11.20 -19.79 -3.88
C ASP A 210 11.32 -18.82 -5.07
N ASP A 211 10.31 -17.97 -5.24
CA ASP A 211 10.30 -16.97 -6.31
C ASP A 211 10.93 -15.66 -5.83
N ASN A 212 11.96 -15.17 -6.55
CA ASN A 212 12.48 -13.81 -6.34
C ASN A 212 11.44 -12.75 -6.68
N THR A 213 10.61 -12.99 -7.71
CA THR A 213 9.57 -12.07 -8.16
C THR A 213 8.20 -12.64 -7.86
N VAL A 214 7.39 -11.87 -7.12
CA VAL A 214 6.00 -12.21 -6.80
C VAL A 214 5.09 -11.07 -7.25
N TYR A 215 3.99 -11.41 -7.90
CA TYR A 215 2.99 -10.44 -8.34
C TYR A 215 1.78 -10.44 -7.40
N GLY A 216 1.23 -9.26 -7.18
CA GLY A 216 0.02 -9.05 -6.39
C GLY A 216 -0.99 -8.16 -7.11
N LEU A 217 -2.27 -8.50 -7.01
CA LEU A 217 -3.35 -7.59 -7.36
C LEU A 217 -4.11 -7.23 -6.07
N GLY A 218 -3.85 -6.03 -5.58
CA GLY A 218 -4.50 -5.49 -4.39
C GLY A 218 -5.86 -4.86 -4.73
N ALA A 219 -6.81 -5.00 -3.81
CA ALA A 219 -8.06 -4.24 -3.79
C ALA A 219 -8.25 -3.64 -2.38
N ALA A 220 -8.68 -2.39 -2.30
CA ALA A 220 -8.96 -1.75 -1.03
C ALA A 220 -10.26 -0.94 -1.10
N GLY A 221 -10.94 -0.85 0.05
CA GLY A 221 -12.18 -0.11 0.20
C GLY A 221 -12.20 0.71 1.48
N ARG A 222 -12.88 1.85 1.41
CA ARG A 222 -13.19 2.69 2.56
C ARG A 222 -14.67 3.09 2.48
N PHE A 223 -15.42 2.76 3.55
CA PHE A 223 -16.82 3.13 3.67
C PHE A 223 -17.02 3.99 4.92
N LYS A 224 -17.42 5.23 4.72
CA LYS A 224 -17.63 6.22 5.78
C LYS A 224 -18.95 5.94 6.50
N LEU A 225 -18.86 5.59 7.77
CA LEU A 225 -20.01 5.34 8.64
C LEU A 225 -20.56 6.64 9.24
N THR A 226 -19.65 7.48 9.76
CA THR A 226 -19.96 8.80 10.33
C THR A 226 -19.01 9.85 9.77
N SER A 227 -19.10 11.10 10.21
CA SER A 227 -18.15 12.16 9.83
C SER A 227 -16.71 11.83 10.21
N ARG A 228 -16.48 10.99 11.22
CA ARG A 228 -15.17 10.69 11.78
C ARG A 228 -14.78 9.21 11.71
N VAL A 229 -15.73 8.29 11.50
CA VAL A 229 -15.49 6.85 11.53
C VAL A 229 -15.74 6.24 10.17
N SER A 230 -14.82 5.41 9.72
CA SER A 230 -14.92 4.67 8.47
C SER A 230 -14.56 3.19 8.66
N LEU A 231 -15.28 2.31 7.98
CA LEU A 231 -14.89 0.94 7.79
C LEU A 231 -13.86 0.89 6.66
N ILE A 232 -12.77 0.16 6.87
CA ILE A 232 -11.71 -0.05 5.88
C ILE A 232 -11.47 -1.53 5.69
N ALA A 233 -11.16 -1.92 4.44
CA ALA A 233 -10.83 -3.29 4.10
C ALA A 233 -9.79 -3.31 2.98
N ASP A 234 -8.92 -4.31 2.97
CA ASP A 234 -8.05 -4.59 1.83
C ASP A 234 -7.80 -6.09 1.64
N TYR A 235 -7.51 -6.46 0.41
CA TYR A 235 -7.23 -7.84 0.00
C TYR A 235 -6.17 -7.83 -1.09
N VAL A 236 -5.28 -8.84 -1.08
CA VAL A 236 -4.28 -9.02 -2.15
C VAL A 236 -4.38 -10.42 -2.72
N LEU A 237 -4.72 -10.52 -3.99
CA LEU A 237 -4.58 -11.76 -4.75
C LEU A 237 -3.10 -11.91 -5.14
N VAL A 238 -2.43 -12.90 -4.57
CA VAL A 238 -1.00 -13.15 -4.79
C VAL A 238 -0.80 -14.24 -5.83
N ARG A 239 0.06 -13.97 -6.82
CA ARG A 239 0.47 -14.94 -7.82
C ARG A 239 1.93 -15.33 -7.61
N ARG A 240 2.13 -16.60 -7.32
CA ARG A 240 3.39 -17.29 -7.10
C ARG A 240 3.48 -18.50 -8.05
N SER A 241 4.68 -18.94 -8.41
CA SER A 241 4.87 -20.13 -9.24
C SER A 241 4.30 -21.40 -8.58
N GLN A 242 3.95 -22.38 -9.39
CA GLN A 242 3.47 -23.66 -8.87
C GLN A 242 4.59 -24.41 -8.16
N SER A 243 5.82 -24.36 -8.70
CA SER A 243 7.01 -24.99 -8.12
C SER A 243 7.27 -24.49 -6.69
N SER A 244 7.23 -23.17 -6.47
CA SER A 244 7.36 -22.61 -5.13
C SER A 244 6.25 -23.06 -4.18
N ARG A 245 4.99 -23.08 -4.64
CA ARG A 245 3.87 -23.57 -3.81
C ARG A 245 4.03 -25.03 -3.41
N ASP A 246 4.40 -25.90 -4.34
CA ASP A 246 4.54 -27.33 -4.10
C ASP A 246 5.73 -27.63 -3.18
N TYR A 247 6.83 -26.87 -3.32
CA TYR A 247 7.97 -26.95 -2.43
C TYR A 247 7.61 -26.64 -0.98
N TYR A 248 6.90 -25.55 -0.72
CA TYR A 248 6.48 -25.19 0.64
C TYR A 248 5.39 -26.11 1.19
N ARG A 249 4.44 -26.52 0.34
CA ARG A 249 3.39 -27.47 0.73
C ARG A 249 3.99 -28.81 1.17
N GLY A 250 5.03 -29.30 0.47
CA GLY A 250 5.78 -30.49 0.87
C GLY A 250 6.45 -30.39 2.24
N ARG A 251 6.64 -29.17 2.76
CA ARG A 251 7.14 -28.87 4.11
C ARG A 251 6.05 -28.52 5.12
N GLY A 252 4.79 -28.72 4.77
CA GLY A 252 3.65 -28.37 5.64
C GLY A 252 3.37 -26.87 5.76
N LEU A 253 3.90 -26.06 4.86
CA LEU A 253 3.72 -24.61 4.82
C LEU A 253 2.82 -24.21 3.64
N GLU A 254 1.83 -23.37 3.91
CA GLU A 254 0.91 -22.85 2.92
C GLU A 254 0.95 -21.32 2.86
N PHE A 255 0.75 -20.78 1.66
CA PHE A 255 0.60 -19.34 1.45
C PHE A 255 -0.86 -18.98 1.27
N TYR A 256 -1.26 -17.92 1.93
CA TYR A 256 -2.61 -17.34 1.87
C TYR A 256 -2.57 -15.92 1.35
N ASN A 257 -3.68 -15.50 0.76
CA ASN A 257 -3.83 -14.11 0.34
C ASN A 257 -4.00 -13.20 1.55
N PRO A 258 -3.26 -12.09 1.63
CA PRO A 258 -3.47 -11.07 2.64
C PRO A 258 -4.89 -10.49 2.61
N LEU A 259 -5.56 -10.47 3.75
CA LEU A 259 -6.86 -9.84 3.94
C LEU A 259 -6.82 -9.02 5.22
N GLY A 260 -7.25 -7.78 5.15
CA GLY A 260 -7.38 -6.88 6.28
C GLY A 260 -8.78 -6.28 6.38
N LEU A 261 -9.28 -6.14 7.61
CA LEU A 261 -10.50 -5.43 7.96
C LEU A 261 -10.21 -4.47 9.11
N GLY A 262 -10.85 -3.31 9.18
CA GLY A 262 -10.57 -2.35 10.24
C GLY A 262 -11.55 -1.19 10.33
N LEU A 263 -11.39 -0.45 11.40
CA LEU A 263 -12.06 0.82 11.64
C LEU A 263 -11.00 1.94 11.66
N GLU A 264 -11.26 2.98 10.89
CA GLU A 264 -10.47 4.21 10.85
C GLU A 264 -11.22 5.31 11.56
N VAL A 265 -10.55 6.03 12.46
CA VAL A 265 -11.11 7.16 13.22
C VAL A 265 -10.26 8.40 12.96
N GLU A 266 -10.92 9.46 12.49
CA GLU A 266 -10.31 10.76 12.22
C GLU A 266 -10.55 11.71 13.40
N THR A 267 -9.47 12.28 13.92
CA THR A 267 -9.54 13.37 14.92
C THR A 267 -8.62 14.49 14.43
N GLY A 268 -9.02 15.72 14.49
CA GLY A 268 -8.36 16.92 13.93
C GLY A 268 -6.82 16.94 13.88
N GLY A 269 -6.22 16.18 12.97
CA GLY A 269 -4.76 16.07 12.77
C GLY A 269 -4.18 14.69 13.03
N HIS A 270 -4.97 13.75 13.60
CA HIS A 270 -4.56 12.35 13.75
C HIS A 270 -5.53 11.43 12.99
N VAL A 271 -4.99 10.33 12.49
CA VAL A 271 -5.76 9.21 11.97
C VAL A 271 -5.35 7.97 12.76
N PHE A 272 -6.35 7.34 13.38
CA PHE A 272 -6.19 6.08 14.11
C PHE A 272 -6.89 4.98 13.32
N ALA A 273 -6.27 3.82 13.23
CA ALA A 273 -6.94 2.64 12.70
C ALA A 273 -6.73 1.46 13.65
N ALA A 274 -7.82 0.78 13.99
CA ALA A 274 -7.80 -0.54 14.61
C ALA A 274 -8.10 -1.58 13.54
N THR A 275 -7.24 -2.57 13.41
CA THR A 275 -7.25 -3.48 12.26
C THR A 275 -7.16 -4.94 12.68
N PHE A 276 -7.70 -5.81 11.83
CA PHE A 276 -7.56 -7.26 11.89
C PHE A 276 -7.02 -7.74 10.55
N THR A 277 -5.98 -8.58 10.57
CA THR A 277 -5.39 -9.11 9.34
C THR A 277 -4.71 -10.45 9.56
N ASN A 278 -4.67 -11.30 8.54
CA ASN A 278 -3.88 -12.52 8.59
C ASN A 278 -2.39 -12.30 8.25
N SER A 279 -2.01 -11.11 7.78
CA SER A 279 -0.60 -10.80 7.54
C SER A 279 0.15 -10.54 8.82
N THR A 280 1.31 -11.18 9.00
CA THR A 280 2.20 -10.97 10.16
C THR A 280 3.10 -9.76 9.98
N ALA A 281 3.49 -9.44 8.75
CA ALA A 281 4.42 -8.37 8.41
C ALA A 281 3.72 -7.12 7.88
N LEU A 282 4.32 -5.95 8.08
CA LEU A 282 3.80 -4.64 7.73
C LEU A 282 4.27 -4.13 6.36
N LEU A 283 5.43 -4.58 5.88
CA LEU A 283 6.00 -4.14 4.61
C LEU A 283 5.55 -5.02 3.44
N GLU A 284 5.32 -4.40 2.29
CA GLU A 284 4.83 -5.03 1.06
C GLU A 284 5.76 -6.14 0.56
N ASN A 285 7.08 -5.97 0.72
CA ASN A 285 8.08 -6.97 0.36
C ASN A 285 8.02 -8.24 1.20
N GLN A 286 7.31 -8.23 2.31
CA GLN A 286 7.11 -9.38 3.19
C GLN A 286 5.68 -9.90 3.15
N PHE A 287 4.66 -9.05 3.40
CA PHE A 287 3.31 -9.60 3.50
C PHE A 287 2.76 -10.11 2.16
N ILE A 288 3.16 -9.54 1.02
CA ILE A 288 2.70 -10.03 -0.28
C ILE A 288 3.24 -11.45 -0.53
N PRO A 289 4.57 -11.71 -0.46
CA PRO A 289 5.10 -13.05 -0.72
C PRO A 289 4.96 -14.04 0.45
N GLU A 290 4.81 -13.60 1.70
CA GLU A 290 5.06 -14.48 2.85
C GLU A 290 3.90 -14.59 3.85
N THR A 291 2.67 -14.22 3.48
CA THR A 291 1.50 -14.44 4.35
C THR A 291 1.19 -15.94 4.42
N ARG A 292 1.40 -16.54 5.59
CA ARG A 292 1.22 -17.97 5.88
C ARG A 292 0.08 -18.26 6.86
N SER A 293 -0.60 -17.25 7.35
CA SER A 293 -1.71 -17.36 8.30
C SER A 293 -3.05 -17.32 7.60
N SER A 294 -4.00 -18.13 8.06
CA SER A 294 -5.34 -18.31 7.47
C SER A 294 -6.43 -17.74 8.37
N TRP A 295 -7.30 -16.92 7.80
CA TRP A 295 -8.52 -16.46 8.47
C TRP A 295 -9.41 -17.63 8.91
N ALA A 296 -9.56 -18.67 8.08
CA ALA A 296 -10.38 -19.82 8.37
C ALA A 296 -9.86 -20.67 9.54
N LYS A 297 -8.55 -20.58 9.83
CA LYS A 297 -7.92 -21.26 10.98
C LYS A 297 -7.86 -20.37 12.24
N GLY A 298 -8.48 -19.17 12.22
CA GLY A 298 -8.40 -18.20 13.32
C GLY A 298 -7.03 -17.50 13.44
N GLU A 299 -6.16 -17.65 12.47
CA GLU A 299 -4.80 -17.11 12.45
C GLU A 299 -4.81 -15.67 11.93
N PHE A 300 -5.62 -14.83 12.51
CA PHE A 300 -5.65 -13.39 12.25
C PHE A 300 -5.34 -12.64 13.53
N ARG A 301 -4.91 -11.42 13.42
CA ARG A 301 -4.32 -10.64 14.50
C ARG A 301 -4.81 -9.22 14.55
N TRP A 302 -4.75 -8.67 15.76
CA TRP A 302 -4.92 -7.26 16.01
C TRP A 302 -3.79 -6.45 15.38
N GLY A 303 -4.10 -5.25 15.00
CA GLY A 303 -3.13 -4.24 14.65
C GLY A 303 -3.68 -2.86 14.89
N PHE A 304 -2.79 -1.89 14.99
CA PHE A 304 -3.17 -0.49 14.97
C PHE A 304 -2.23 0.32 14.09
N THR A 305 -2.73 1.44 13.61
CA THR A 305 -1.95 2.49 12.97
C THR A 305 -2.29 3.80 13.64
N ILE A 306 -1.26 4.56 14.01
CA ILE A 306 -1.37 5.94 14.47
C ILE A 306 -0.58 6.80 13.51
N ALA A 307 -1.24 7.77 12.89
CA ALA A 307 -0.61 8.73 11.99
C ALA A 307 -0.87 10.15 12.47
N ARG A 308 0.16 11.00 12.42
CA ARG A 308 0.06 12.41 12.77
C ARG A 308 0.81 13.27 11.78
N ARG A 309 0.14 14.29 11.27
CA ARG A 309 0.73 15.27 10.36
C ARG A 309 1.22 16.50 11.11
N PHE A 310 2.39 16.99 10.68
CA PHE A 310 3.04 18.20 11.16
C PHE A 310 3.34 19.10 9.96
N ALA A 311 2.91 20.36 10.02
CA ALA A 311 3.36 21.36 9.07
C ALA A 311 4.75 21.85 9.49
N LEU A 312 5.75 21.70 8.60
CA LEU A 312 7.13 22.11 8.84
C LEU A 312 7.46 23.51 8.26
N GLY A 313 6.54 24.09 7.47
CA GLY A 313 6.69 25.44 6.94
C GLY A 313 6.21 26.49 7.93
N HIS A 314 6.93 27.61 8.03
CA HIS A 314 6.40 28.80 8.68
C HIS A 314 5.22 29.32 7.83
N GLY A 315 3.99 28.93 8.18
CA GLY A 315 2.82 29.60 7.65
C GLY A 315 2.91 31.07 8.01
N LYS A 316 3.09 31.94 7.03
CA LYS A 316 2.74 33.35 7.20
C LYS A 316 1.29 33.34 7.62
N LYS A 317 1.03 33.66 8.92
CA LYS A 317 -0.27 34.12 9.34
C LYS A 317 -0.53 35.41 8.57
N GLY A 318 -1.35 35.33 7.54
CA GLY A 318 -1.98 36.47 6.91
C GLY A 318 -3.34 36.67 7.56
#